data_6eb90cf1bd26855ceb5724fc52f4c4f6
#
_entry.id   6eb90cf1bd26855ceb5724fc52f4c4f6
#
_cell.length_a   1.000
_cell.length_b   1.000
_cell.length_c   1.000
_cell.angle_alpha   90.00
_cell.angle_beta   90.00
_cell.angle_gamma   90.00
#
_symmetry.space_group_name_H-M   'P 1'
#
loop_
_entity.id
_entity.type
_entity.pdbx_description
1 polymer ?
#
loop_
_entity_poly.entity_id
_entity_poly.type
_entity_poly.pdbx_seq_one_letter_code
_entity_poly.pdbx_strand_id
1 'polypeptide(L)'
;MVSNAVTRATKSELPIDPLRIVAKEMKHLTGNIRQLLGSGHPSLDRVAKYYTQAEGKHVRPLIVLLMSRATSLCPKAPDSPHTHSTATIDSAISPLDVLADVNPSSPDFSSQPESSEHDVLPSQRRLAEITELIHTASLLHDDVIDHSVSRRGSPSANHEFGNKMAVLAGDFLLGRASVALARLRNAEVVELLATVIANLVEGEFMQLKNTARDERNPKWSEDIFPYYLQKTYLKTASLISKSCRAAALLGRADATTVDNAYAYGKNLGLAFQLVDDMLDYTKSGKDLGKPAGADLQLGLATAPLLFAWKTTPELGILVGRKFEQEGDVQRARELVYQSDGIEQTRALAEDYSHQAIAALQTFPDSEAKDGLIEMAINTLKRQK
;
A
#
# COMPACT_ATOMS: atom_id res chain seq x y z
N MET A 1 -10.79 -4.69 26.67
CA MET A 1 -9.45 -5.17 26.24
C MET A 1 -8.76 -4.23 25.26
N VAL A 2 -9.42 -3.69 24.23
CA VAL A 2 -8.85 -2.64 23.34
C VAL A 2 -8.36 -1.45 24.16
N SER A 3 -9.10 -1.03 25.19
CA SER A 3 -8.72 0.05 26.11
C SER A 3 -7.37 -0.17 26.79
N ASN A 4 -7.00 -1.41 27.13
CA ASN A 4 -5.74 -1.72 27.82
C ASN A 4 -4.54 -1.68 26.86
N ALA A 5 -4.69 -2.07 25.58
CA ALA A 5 -3.64 -2.00 24.58
C ALA A 5 -3.35 -0.55 24.19
N VAL A 6 -4.41 0.25 23.98
CA VAL A 6 -4.28 1.70 23.75
C VAL A 6 -3.68 2.39 24.97
N THR A 7 -4.08 2.01 26.19
CA THR A 7 -3.56 2.57 27.46
C THR A 7 -2.09 2.22 27.67
N ARG A 8 -1.61 1.06 27.18
CA ARG A 8 -0.18 0.69 27.27
C ARG A 8 0.68 1.47 26.29
N ALA A 9 0.22 1.65 25.05
CA ALA A 9 0.87 2.49 24.05
C ALA A 9 0.96 3.97 24.47
N THR A 10 -0.05 4.46 25.24
CA THR A 10 -0.08 5.82 25.77
C THR A 10 0.69 5.99 27.09
N LYS A 11 1.06 4.91 27.79
CA LYS A 11 1.84 4.95 29.05
C LYS A 11 3.37 4.91 28.85
N SER A 12 3.87 4.66 27.66
CA SER A 12 5.30 4.80 27.34
C SER A 12 5.63 6.30 27.34
N GLU A 13 6.49 6.76 28.23
CA GLU A 13 6.92 8.16 28.35
C GLU A 13 7.65 8.67 27.09
N LEU A 14 8.00 7.79 26.15
CA LEU A 14 8.55 8.10 24.83
C LEU A 14 7.69 7.44 23.76
N PRO A 15 7.31 8.19 22.70
CA PRO A 15 6.58 7.61 21.59
C PRO A 15 7.41 6.50 20.94
N ILE A 16 6.80 5.33 20.75
CA ILE A 16 7.43 4.20 20.07
C ILE A 16 7.63 4.60 18.60
N ASP A 17 8.88 4.58 18.13
CA ASP A 17 9.17 4.81 16.72
C ASP A 17 9.22 3.49 15.98
N PRO A 18 8.19 3.17 15.13
CA PRO A 18 8.13 1.92 14.39
C PRO A 18 9.34 1.67 13.48
N LEU A 19 9.98 2.73 12.96
CA LEU A 19 11.18 2.64 12.13
C LEU A 19 12.40 2.12 12.91
N ARG A 20 12.52 2.48 14.18
CA ARG A 20 13.65 2.03 15.01
C ARG A 20 13.62 0.54 15.25
N ILE A 21 12.44 -0.05 15.35
CA ILE A 21 12.23 -1.47 15.64
C ILE A 21 12.85 -2.34 14.52
N VAL A 22 12.73 -1.93 13.26
CA VAL A 22 13.21 -2.64 12.07
C VAL A 22 14.27 -1.85 11.30
N ALA A 23 15.03 -1.01 12.01
CA ALA A 23 16.02 -0.11 11.41
C ALA A 23 17.12 -0.85 10.65
N LYS A 24 17.51 -2.06 11.11
CA LYS A 24 18.53 -2.90 10.47
C LYS A 24 18.06 -3.36 9.09
N GLU A 25 16.83 -3.86 9.01
CA GLU A 25 16.23 -4.33 7.77
C GLU A 25 15.96 -3.17 6.81
N MET A 26 15.45 -2.06 7.32
CA MET A 26 15.17 -0.86 6.53
C MET A 26 16.42 -0.21 5.94
N LYS A 27 17.56 -0.27 6.64
CA LYS A 27 18.83 0.33 6.18
C LYS A 27 19.27 -0.18 4.81
N HIS A 28 19.05 -1.46 4.52
CA HIS A 28 19.47 -2.11 3.28
C HIS A 28 18.37 -2.14 2.22
N LEU A 29 17.13 -1.82 2.58
CA LEU A 29 15.94 -1.96 1.73
C LEU A 29 16.12 -1.26 0.37
N THR A 30 16.48 0.01 0.35
CA THR A 30 16.63 0.78 -0.90
C THR A 30 17.74 0.23 -1.78
N GLY A 31 18.86 -0.22 -1.18
CA GLY A 31 19.97 -0.86 -1.90
C GLY A 31 19.53 -2.16 -2.57
N ASN A 32 18.84 -3.01 -1.83
CA ASN A 32 18.32 -4.28 -2.30
C ASN A 32 17.27 -4.09 -3.41
N ILE A 33 16.34 -3.13 -3.24
CA ILE A 33 15.38 -2.78 -4.29
C ILE A 33 16.10 -2.35 -5.57
N ARG A 34 17.11 -1.49 -5.48
CA ARG A 34 17.90 -1.06 -6.64
C ARG A 34 18.62 -2.22 -7.33
N GLN A 35 19.09 -3.20 -6.56
CA GLN A 35 19.71 -4.41 -7.11
C GLN A 35 18.68 -5.27 -7.85
N LEU A 36 17.47 -5.42 -7.34
CA LEU A 36 16.37 -6.10 -8.02
C LEU A 36 15.97 -5.41 -9.32
N LEU A 37 16.06 -4.09 -9.37
CA LEU A 37 15.69 -3.26 -10.52
C LEU A 37 16.79 -3.15 -11.57
N GLY A 38 17.98 -3.67 -11.34
CA GLY A 38 19.08 -3.59 -12.29
C GLY A 38 18.69 -4.11 -13.67
N SER A 39 18.99 -3.33 -14.70
CA SER A 39 18.81 -3.69 -16.11
C SER A 39 20.10 -3.39 -16.89
N GLY A 40 20.48 -4.28 -17.81
CA GLY A 40 21.57 -4.03 -18.74
C GLY A 40 21.25 -2.92 -19.75
N HIS A 41 19.98 -2.49 -19.89
CA HIS A 41 19.61 -1.38 -20.78
C HIS A 41 19.62 -0.04 -20.02
N PRO A 42 20.55 0.90 -20.33
CA PRO A 42 20.75 2.11 -19.52
C PRO A 42 19.51 2.99 -19.35
N SER A 43 18.72 3.17 -20.40
CA SER A 43 17.50 3.99 -20.32
C SER A 43 16.44 3.34 -19.42
N LEU A 44 16.24 2.02 -19.51
CA LEU A 44 15.30 1.30 -18.67
C LEU A 44 15.76 1.33 -17.20
N ASP A 45 17.04 1.09 -16.94
CA ASP A 45 17.63 1.15 -15.60
C ASP A 45 17.39 2.52 -14.93
N ARG A 46 17.57 3.61 -15.70
CA ARG A 46 17.32 4.98 -15.22
C ARG A 46 15.86 5.22 -14.86
N VAL A 47 14.92 4.85 -15.73
CA VAL A 47 13.49 5.08 -15.49
C VAL A 47 12.95 4.18 -14.37
N ALA A 48 13.31 2.89 -14.35
CA ALA A 48 12.90 1.94 -13.33
C ALA A 48 13.36 2.36 -11.93
N LYS A 49 14.53 2.98 -11.80
CA LYS A 49 15.06 3.45 -10.51
C LYS A 49 14.61 4.85 -10.12
N TYR A 50 13.91 5.57 -10.98
CA TYR A 50 13.59 6.98 -10.77
C TYR A 50 12.87 7.25 -9.46
N TYR A 51 11.78 6.53 -9.18
CA TYR A 51 11.03 6.69 -7.93
C TYR A 51 11.70 6.09 -6.69
N THR A 52 12.70 5.22 -6.87
CA THR A 52 13.48 4.70 -5.74
C THR A 52 14.57 5.67 -5.26
N GLN A 53 14.81 6.74 -6.01
CA GLN A 53 15.77 7.81 -5.63
C GLN A 53 15.11 8.87 -4.76
N ALA A 54 13.79 9.08 -4.89
CA ALA A 54 13.06 10.02 -4.06
C ALA A 54 12.94 9.47 -2.63
N GLU A 55 13.15 10.33 -1.64
CA GLU A 55 12.92 9.98 -0.23
C GLU A 55 11.45 9.60 -0.02
N GLY A 56 11.20 8.32 0.20
CA GLY A 56 9.90 7.76 0.54
C GLY A 56 9.88 7.29 1.98
N LYS A 57 8.73 7.38 2.65
CA LYS A 57 8.56 6.85 4.01
C LYS A 57 8.59 5.31 4.06
N HIS A 58 8.58 4.64 2.91
CA HIS A 58 8.55 3.16 2.78
C HIS A 58 7.59 2.48 3.77
N VAL A 59 6.40 3.05 3.92
CA VAL A 59 5.40 2.62 4.93
C VAL A 59 4.98 1.16 4.72
N ARG A 60 4.83 0.73 3.46
CA ARG A 60 4.42 -0.65 3.14
C ARG A 60 5.47 -1.68 3.53
N PRO A 61 6.75 -1.54 3.12
CA PRO A 61 7.83 -2.39 3.63
C PRO A 61 7.94 -2.39 5.15
N LEU A 62 7.79 -1.23 5.79
CA LEU A 62 7.81 -1.10 7.24
C LEU A 62 6.75 -1.97 7.91
N ILE A 63 5.51 -1.92 7.42
CA ILE A 63 4.40 -2.74 7.94
C ILE A 63 4.72 -4.24 7.76
N VAL A 64 5.24 -4.65 6.60
CA VAL A 64 5.61 -6.04 6.33
C VAL A 64 6.68 -6.54 7.33
N LEU A 65 7.71 -5.75 7.57
CA LEU A 65 8.80 -6.10 8.50
C LEU A 65 8.33 -6.16 9.95
N LEU A 66 7.51 -5.20 10.38
CA LEU A 66 6.90 -5.22 11.72
C LEU A 66 5.98 -6.43 11.89
N MET A 67 5.14 -6.74 10.90
CA MET A 67 4.27 -7.91 10.91
C MET A 67 5.08 -9.21 10.96
N SER A 68 6.16 -9.30 10.19
CA SER A 68 7.08 -10.44 10.22
C SER A 68 7.65 -10.66 11.62
N ARG A 69 8.09 -9.60 12.26
CA ARG A 69 8.66 -9.63 13.61
C ARG A 69 7.62 -9.96 14.68
N ALA A 70 6.43 -9.38 14.58
CA ALA A 70 5.33 -9.67 15.51
C ALA A 70 4.85 -11.13 15.41
N THR A 71 4.76 -11.67 14.18
CA THR A 71 4.34 -13.06 13.95
C THR A 71 5.44 -14.07 14.25
N SER A 72 6.71 -13.68 14.39
CA SER A 72 7.78 -14.60 14.79
C SER A 72 7.53 -15.23 16.16
N LEU A 73 6.86 -14.51 17.05
CA LEU A 73 6.52 -14.92 18.42
C LEU A 73 5.16 -15.64 18.53
N CYS A 74 4.38 -15.67 17.45
CA CYS A 74 3.07 -16.30 17.44
C CYS A 74 3.18 -17.83 17.29
N PRO A 75 2.12 -18.60 17.66
CA PRO A 75 2.05 -20.03 17.41
C PRO A 75 2.32 -20.38 15.95
N LYS A 76 3.00 -21.49 15.71
CA LYS A 76 3.38 -21.94 14.37
C LYS A 76 2.46 -23.04 13.86
N ALA A 77 2.24 -23.05 12.54
CA ALA A 77 1.58 -24.16 11.88
C ALA A 77 2.40 -25.46 12.07
N PRO A 78 1.74 -26.63 12.11
CA PRO A 78 2.43 -27.91 12.14
C PRO A 78 3.42 -28.06 10.98
N ASP A 79 4.52 -28.77 11.21
CA ASP A 79 5.53 -28.97 10.18
C ASP A 79 4.96 -29.66 8.94
N SER A 80 5.03 -28.97 7.81
CA SER A 80 4.81 -29.54 6.48
C SER A 80 6.16 -30.06 5.95
N PRO A 81 6.21 -31.26 5.33
CA PRO A 81 7.46 -31.87 4.89
C PRO A 81 8.18 -31.16 3.74
N HIS A 82 7.67 -30.02 3.27
CA HIS A 82 8.25 -29.23 2.18
C HIS A 82 9.06 -28.05 2.71
N THR A 83 10.27 -28.31 3.21
CA THR A 83 11.29 -27.28 3.40
C THR A 83 11.86 -26.87 2.04
N HIS A 84 11.36 -25.78 1.47
CA HIS A 84 11.95 -25.22 0.25
C HIS A 84 13.28 -24.55 0.57
N SER A 85 14.32 -24.86 -0.22
CA SER A 85 15.60 -24.16 -0.15
C SER A 85 15.40 -22.65 -0.41
N THR A 86 15.88 -21.82 0.50
CA THR A 86 15.85 -20.36 0.37
C THR A 86 17.08 -19.79 -0.35
N ALA A 87 17.98 -20.66 -0.82
CA ALA A 87 19.28 -20.30 -1.39
C ALA A 87 19.21 -19.34 -2.60
N THR A 88 18.03 -19.25 -3.29
CA THR A 88 17.85 -18.40 -4.47
C THR A 88 17.23 -17.04 -4.19
N ILE A 89 16.77 -16.78 -2.95
CA ILE A 89 15.98 -15.59 -2.64
C ILE A 89 16.77 -14.32 -2.90
N ASP A 90 18.02 -14.26 -2.49
CA ASP A 90 18.86 -13.08 -2.57
C ASP A 90 19.70 -13.00 -3.85
N SER A 91 19.56 -13.98 -4.75
CA SER A 91 20.29 -13.99 -6.02
C SER A 91 19.82 -12.88 -6.96
N ALA A 92 20.75 -12.28 -7.70
CA ALA A 92 20.44 -11.28 -8.73
C ALA A 92 19.46 -11.83 -9.77
N ILE A 93 18.47 -11.02 -10.15
CA ILE A 93 17.48 -11.36 -11.18
C ILE A 93 17.99 -10.92 -12.56
N SER A 94 18.80 -9.86 -12.60
CA SER A 94 19.29 -9.27 -13.85
C SER A 94 20.40 -10.12 -14.46
N PRO A 95 20.34 -10.42 -15.77
CA PRO A 95 21.54 -10.83 -16.50
C PRO A 95 22.57 -9.70 -16.49
N LEU A 96 23.84 -10.05 -16.55
CA LEU A 96 24.95 -9.07 -16.65
C LEU A 96 24.95 -8.32 -18.00
N ASP A 97 24.34 -8.91 -19.02
CA ASP A 97 24.20 -8.36 -20.36
C ASP A 97 22.73 -8.39 -20.80
N VAL A 98 22.29 -7.39 -21.59
CA VAL A 98 20.92 -7.28 -22.13
C VAL A 98 20.55 -8.49 -22.99
N LEU A 99 21.52 -9.07 -23.72
CA LEU A 99 21.32 -10.20 -24.61
C LEU A 99 21.55 -11.57 -23.96
N ALA A 100 21.99 -11.59 -22.70
CA ALA A 100 22.20 -12.83 -21.97
C ALA A 100 20.90 -13.27 -21.30
N ASP A 101 20.10 -14.08 -22.00
CA ASP A 101 18.98 -14.80 -21.40
C ASP A 101 19.51 -16.00 -20.63
N VAL A 102 19.58 -15.88 -19.30
CA VAL A 102 20.05 -16.96 -18.41
C VAL A 102 18.85 -17.82 -18.04
N ASN A 103 18.92 -19.11 -18.40
CA ASN A 103 17.91 -20.06 -17.93
C ASN A 103 17.90 -20.10 -16.39
N PRO A 104 16.80 -19.70 -15.74
CA PRO A 104 16.72 -19.61 -14.28
C PRO A 104 16.75 -20.97 -13.56
N SER A 105 16.75 -22.10 -14.28
CA SER A 105 16.71 -23.45 -13.70
C SER A 105 18.07 -23.98 -13.24
N SER A 106 19.16 -23.28 -13.45
CA SER A 106 20.50 -23.70 -13.02
C SER A 106 21.25 -22.58 -12.30
N PRO A 107 20.90 -22.26 -11.06
CA PRO A 107 21.73 -21.37 -10.27
C PRO A 107 22.91 -22.16 -9.66
N ASP A 108 24.15 -21.73 -9.94
CA ASP A 108 25.30 -22.11 -9.16
C ASP A 108 25.20 -21.47 -7.76
N PHE A 109 24.83 -22.27 -6.75
CA PHE A 109 24.66 -21.79 -5.38
C PHE A 109 25.77 -22.31 -4.49
N SER A 110 26.78 -21.48 -4.27
CA SER A 110 27.82 -21.69 -3.28
C SER A 110 27.65 -20.87 -1.99
N SER A 111 26.57 -20.15 -1.80
CA SER A 111 26.32 -19.42 -0.55
C SER A 111 25.60 -20.31 0.46
N GLN A 112 26.30 -20.66 1.54
CA GLN A 112 25.68 -21.28 2.70
C GLN A 112 24.65 -20.32 3.33
N PRO A 113 23.51 -20.83 3.83
CA PRO A 113 22.59 -20.01 4.59
C PRO A 113 23.29 -19.55 5.87
N GLU A 114 23.49 -18.25 6.03
CA GLU A 114 23.83 -17.72 7.34
C GLU A 114 22.69 -18.09 8.29
N SER A 115 23.01 -18.88 9.33
CA SER A 115 22.12 -19.18 10.43
C SER A 115 21.73 -17.86 11.09
N SER A 116 20.56 -17.36 10.78
CA SER A 116 20.13 -16.07 11.29
C SER A 116 19.47 -16.24 12.66
N GLU A 117 20.09 -15.74 13.68
CA GLU A 117 19.47 -15.27 14.94
C GLU A 117 18.47 -14.09 14.69
N HIS A 118 17.86 -14.01 13.51
CA HIS A 118 17.05 -12.85 13.14
C HIS A 118 15.56 -13.17 13.20
N ASP A 119 14.82 -12.35 13.92
CA ASP A 119 13.36 -12.40 14.04
C ASP A 119 12.63 -12.24 12.69
N VAL A 120 13.32 -11.80 11.64
CA VAL A 120 12.79 -11.60 10.28
C VAL A 120 13.55 -12.50 9.30
N LEU A 121 12.83 -13.39 8.63
CA LEU A 121 13.39 -14.32 7.66
C LEU A 121 13.84 -13.61 6.36
N PRO A 122 14.83 -14.16 5.63
CA PRO A 122 15.22 -13.65 4.29
C PRO A 122 14.03 -13.53 3.33
N SER A 123 13.11 -14.51 3.33
CA SER A 123 11.88 -14.50 2.54
C SER A 123 10.94 -13.34 2.90
N GLN A 124 10.84 -13.01 4.18
CA GLN A 124 10.03 -11.88 4.66
C GLN A 124 10.66 -10.52 4.32
N ARG A 125 11.99 -10.40 4.38
CA ARG A 125 12.70 -9.21 3.86
C ARG A 125 12.47 -9.03 2.37
N ARG A 126 12.60 -10.11 1.59
CA ARG A 126 12.32 -10.09 0.15
C ARG A 126 10.86 -9.73 -0.14
N LEU A 127 9.91 -10.20 0.67
CA LEU A 127 8.50 -9.80 0.56
C LEU A 127 8.31 -8.29 0.74
N ALA A 128 8.99 -7.67 1.71
CA ALA A 128 8.93 -6.21 1.91
C ALA A 128 9.41 -5.44 0.67
N GLU A 129 10.50 -5.90 0.04
CA GLU A 129 11.02 -5.34 -1.20
C GLU A 129 10.04 -5.52 -2.37
N ILE A 130 9.45 -6.71 -2.52
CA ILE A 130 8.45 -7.01 -3.55
C ILE A 130 7.21 -6.11 -3.38
N THR A 131 6.75 -5.91 -2.15
CA THR A 131 5.61 -5.04 -1.85
C THR A 131 5.87 -3.61 -2.33
N GLU A 132 7.08 -3.10 -2.14
CA GLU A 132 7.46 -1.77 -2.63
C GLU A 132 7.62 -1.72 -4.15
N LEU A 133 8.09 -2.81 -4.79
CA LEU A 133 8.14 -2.91 -6.25
C LEU A 133 6.76 -2.83 -6.88
N ILE A 134 5.80 -3.61 -6.38
CA ILE A 134 4.41 -3.60 -6.86
C ILE A 134 3.81 -2.20 -6.67
N HIS A 135 4.03 -1.58 -5.50
CA HIS A 135 3.57 -0.22 -5.26
C HIS A 135 4.21 0.80 -6.20
N THR A 136 5.51 0.72 -6.43
CA THR A 136 6.22 1.65 -7.33
C THR A 136 5.74 1.49 -8.76
N ALA A 137 5.48 0.26 -9.22
CA ALA A 137 4.91 0.00 -10.54
C ALA A 137 3.51 0.63 -10.68
N SER A 138 2.64 0.46 -9.67
CA SER A 138 1.31 1.11 -9.71
C SER A 138 1.42 2.63 -9.80
N LEU A 139 2.34 3.25 -9.06
CA LEU A 139 2.56 4.71 -9.15
C LEU A 139 3.01 5.16 -10.55
N LEU A 140 3.85 4.38 -11.24
CA LEU A 140 4.29 4.70 -12.61
C LEU A 140 3.12 4.65 -13.59
N HIS A 141 2.23 3.67 -13.45
CA HIS A 141 1.03 3.53 -14.27
C HIS A 141 -0.02 4.60 -13.94
N ASP A 142 -0.29 4.83 -12.67
CA ASP A 142 -1.25 5.83 -12.19
C ASP A 142 -0.87 7.24 -12.65
N ASP A 143 0.41 7.60 -12.63
CA ASP A 143 0.87 8.91 -13.09
C ASP A 143 0.60 9.15 -14.59
N VAL A 144 0.61 8.08 -15.40
CA VAL A 144 0.23 8.15 -16.81
C VAL A 144 -1.28 8.30 -16.97
N ILE A 145 -2.05 7.53 -16.20
CA ILE A 145 -3.53 7.52 -16.25
C ILE A 145 -4.09 8.86 -15.77
N ASP A 146 -3.57 9.37 -14.66
CA ASP A 146 -4.02 10.62 -14.02
C ASP A 146 -3.38 11.87 -14.64
N HIS A 147 -2.54 11.72 -15.68
CA HIS A 147 -1.77 12.82 -16.30
C HIS A 147 -0.99 13.66 -15.27
N SER A 148 -0.46 13.01 -14.24
CA SER A 148 0.27 13.67 -13.16
C SER A 148 1.50 14.40 -13.68
N VAL A 149 1.72 15.65 -13.25
CA VAL A 149 2.89 16.45 -13.63
C VAL A 149 4.02 16.37 -12.60
N SER A 150 3.69 16.02 -11.35
CA SER A 150 4.67 15.97 -10.26
C SER A 150 4.33 14.87 -9.24
N ARG A 151 5.37 14.30 -8.62
CA ARG A 151 5.26 13.33 -7.52
C ARG A 151 6.35 13.55 -6.50
N ARG A 152 5.99 13.66 -5.22
CA ARG A 152 6.93 13.88 -4.10
C ARG A 152 7.86 15.09 -4.33
N GLY A 153 7.35 16.17 -4.92
CA GLY A 153 8.09 17.41 -5.16
C GLY A 153 9.05 17.37 -6.35
N SER A 154 9.07 16.27 -7.11
CA SER A 154 9.84 16.11 -8.36
C SER A 154 8.87 15.93 -9.54
N PRO A 155 9.30 16.16 -10.81
CA PRO A 155 8.51 15.78 -11.98
C PRO A 155 8.07 14.31 -11.89
N SER A 156 6.89 13.97 -12.39
CA SER A 156 6.46 12.58 -12.50
C SER A 156 7.23 11.87 -13.62
N ALA A 157 7.31 10.53 -13.57
CA ALA A 157 8.09 9.77 -14.56
C ALA A 157 7.54 9.92 -15.98
N ASN A 158 6.22 9.99 -16.17
CA ASN A 158 5.57 10.24 -17.45
C ASN A 158 5.89 11.65 -17.99
N HIS A 159 6.07 12.64 -17.13
CA HIS A 159 6.45 13.99 -17.52
C HIS A 159 7.95 14.07 -17.89
N GLU A 160 8.82 13.39 -17.12
CA GLU A 160 10.27 13.41 -17.34
C GLU A 160 10.71 12.55 -18.53
N PHE A 161 10.12 11.35 -18.71
CA PHE A 161 10.58 10.35 -19.70
C PHE A 161 9.52 10.03 -20.77
N GLY A 162 8.31 10.56 -20.65
CA GLY A 162 7.16 10.27 -21.49
C GLY A 162 6.38 9.01 -21.11
N ASN A 163 5.10 8.99 -21.48
CA ASN A 163 4.15 7.93 -21.10
C ASN A 163 4.62 6.52 -21.46
N LYS A 164 5.20 6.33 -22.67
CA LYS A 164 5.67 5.01 -23.12
C LYS A 164 6.74 4.44 -22.19
N MET A 165 7.68 5.28 -21.77
CA MET A 165 8.77 4.83 -20.91
C MET A 165 8.30 4.56 -19.50
N ALA A 166 7.33 5.34 -18.98
CA ALA A 166 6.74 5.11 -17.68
C ALA A 166 5.96 3.78 -17.63
N VAL A 167 5.14 3.50 -18.65
CA VAL A 167 4.40 2.22 -18.75
C VAL A 167 5.36 1.05 -18.83
N LEU A 168 6.34 1.06 -19.73
CA LEU A 168 7.31 -0.03 -19.87
C LEU A 168 8.17 -0.25 -18.62
N ALA A 169 8.48 0.82 -17.88
CA ALA A 169 9.16 0.70 -16.60
C ALA A 169 8.28 0.04 -15.55
N GLY A 170 6.99 0.40 -15.47
CA GLY A 170 6.03 -0.25 -14.59
C GLY A 170 5.90 -1.76 -14.89
N ASP A 171 5.76 -2.14 -16.15
CA ASP A 171 5.72 -3.54 -16.58
C ASP A 171 7.00 -4.30 -16.20
N PHE A 172 8.16 -3.65 -16.39
CA PHE A 172 9.44 -4.22 -15.99
C PHE A 172 9.51 -4.47 -14.48
N LEU A 173 9.04 -3.53 -13.64
CA LEU A 173 8.97 -3.71 -12.19
C LEU A 173 8.07 -4.89 -11.81
N LEU A 174 6.90 -5.03 -12.46
CA LEU A 174 6.00 -6.16 -12.23
C LEU A 174 6.63 -7.49 -12.65
N GLY A 175 7.35 -7.53 -13.77
CA GLY A 175 8.13 -8.69 -14.18
C GLY A 175 9.19 -9.08 -13.14
N ARG A 176 9.93 -8.10 -12.61
CA ARG A 176 10.91 -8.31 -11.52
C ARG A 176 10.27 -8.81 -10.23
N ALA A 177 9.14 -8.20 -9.84
CA ALA A 177 8.36 -8.66 -8.69
C ALA A 177 7.89 -10.11 -8.86
N SER A 178 7.41 -10.48 -10.05
CA SER A 178 6.96 -11.85 -10.35
C SER A 178 8.07 -12.88 -10.20
N VAL A 179 9.29 -12.60 -10.71
CA VAL A 179 10.46 -13.49 -10.52
C VAL A 179 10.84 -13.57 -9.04
N ALA A 180 10.86 -12.44 -8.33
CA ALA A 180 11.18 -12.42 -6.90
C ALA A 180 10.15 -13.22 -6.09
N LEU A 181 8.85 -13.10 -6.40
CA LEU A 181 7.76 -13.89 -5.79
C LEU A 181 7.96 -15.39 -6.04
N ALA A 182 8.24 -15.80 -7.28
CA ALA A 182 8.48 -17.19 -7.61
C ALA A 182 9.65 -17.80 -6.82
N ARG A 183 10.68 -16.99 -6.51
CA ARG A 183 11.83 -17.39 -5.70
C ARG A 183 11.53 -17.58 -4.21
N LEU A 184 10.41 -17.03 -3.71
CA LEU A 184 9.95 -17.32 -2.35
C LEU A 184 9.51 -18.79 -2.19
N ARG A 185 9.27 -19.50 -3.29
CA ARG A 185 8.87 -20.93 -3.32
C ARG A 185 7.63 -21.23 -2.47
N ASN A 186 6.73 -20.28 -2.36
CA ASN A 186 5.44 -20.44 -1.67
C ASN A 186 4.32 -20.08 -2.63
N ALA A 187 3.58 -21.08 -3.11
CA ALA A 187 2.54 -20.91 -4.12
C ALA A 187 1.40 -20.03 -3.61
N GLU A 188 1.01 -20.14 -2.34
CA GLU A 188 -0.05 -19.31 -1.75
C GLU A 188 0.36 -17.84 -1.72
N VAL A 189 1.61 -17.53 -1.38
CA VAL A 189 2.12 -16.15 -1.40
C VAL A 189 2.18 -15.60 -2.82
N VAL A 190 2.57 -16.42 -3.81
CA VAL A 190 2.56 -16.03 -5.23
C VAL A 190 1.15 -15.68 -5.67
N GLU A 191 0.16 -16.52 -5.37
CA GLU A 191 -1.24 -16.29 -5.71
C GLU A 191 -1.78 -15.02 -5.05
N LEU A 192 -1.52 -14.82 -3.74
CA LEU A 192 -1.92 -13.63 -3.00
C LEU A 192 -1.42 -12.34 -3.66
N LEU A 193 -0.13 -12.27 -3.98
CA LEU A 193 0.46 -11.04 -4.51
C LEU A 193 0.17 -10.85 -6.01
N ALA A 194 0.01 -11.93 -6.78
CA ALA A 194 -0.46 -11.86 -8.16
C ALA A 194 -1.91 -11.30 -8.21
N THR A 195 -2.79 -11.75 -7.31
CA THR A 195 -4.15 -11.20 -7.22
C THR A 195 -4.18 -9.75 -6.74
N VAL A 196 -3.15 -9.24 -6.05
CA VAL A 196 -3.04 -7.80 -5.75
C VAL A 196 -2.90 -7.00 -7.05
N ILE A 197 -2.07 -7.47 -7.98
CA ILE A 197 -1.87 -6.77 -9.28
C ILE A 197 -3.20 -6.67 -10.02
N ALA A 198 -3.97 -7.76 -10.08
CA ALA A 198 -5.31 -7.75 -10.66
C ALA A 198 -6.25 -6.77 -9.92
N ASN A 199 -6.24 -6.80 -8.58
CA ASN A 199 -7.06 -5.90 -7.77
C ASN A 199 -6.75 -4.41 -8.02
N LEU A 200 -5.47 -4.05 -8.18
CA LEU A 200 -5.08 -2.67 -8.48
C LEU A 200 -5.69 -2.21 -9.82
N VAL A 201 -5.64 -3.08 -10.85
CA VAL A 201 -6.22 -2.79 -12.17
C VAL A 201 -7.75 -2.70 -12.08
N GLU A 202 -8.41 -3.67 -11.42
CA GLU A 202 -9.87 -3.63 -11.23
C GLU A 202 -10.31 -2.37 -10.47
N GLY A 203 -9.59 -2.00 -9.42
CA GLY A 203 -9.83 -0.77 -8.67
C GLY A 203 -9.68 0.48 -9.53
N GLU A 204 -8.72 0.49 -10.47
CA GLU A 204 -8.57 1.58 -11.45
C GLU A 204 -9.77 1.65 -12.40
N PHE A 205 -10.21 0.53 -12.96
CA PHE A 205 -11.42 0.50 -13.78
C PHE A 205 -12.66 0.94 -13.03
N MET A 206 -12.78 0.60 -11.73
CA MET A 206 -13.88 1.10 -10.90
C MET A 206 -13.80 2.63 -10.71
N GLN A 207 -12.59 3.19 -10.59
CA GLN A 207 -12.38 4.63 -10.49
C GLN A 207 -12.75 5.35 -11.78
N LEU A 208 -12.31 4.85 -12.94
CA LEU A 208 -12.59 5.42 -14.25
C LEU A 208 -14.08 5.42 -14.60
N LYS A 209 -14.84 4.40 -14.15
CA LYS A 209 -16.30 4.33 -14.37
C LYS A 209 -17.09 5.30 -13.49
N ASN A 210 -16.44 6.01 -12.59
CA ASN A 210 -17.03 6.92 -11.62
C ASN A 210 -18.13 6.30 -10.73
N THR A 211 -18.26 6.77 -9.51
CA THR A 211 -19.29 6.34 -8.54
C THR A 211 -20.73 6.62 -8.98
N ALA A 212 -20.93 7.42 -10.00
CA ALA A 212 -22.23 7.83 -10.55
C ALA A 212 -22.50 7.19 -11.92
N ARG A 213 -22.45 5.90 -12.08
CA ARG A 213 -22.95 5.09 -13.21
C ARG A 213 -23.32 5.85 -14.50
N ASP A 214 -22.47 6.72 -15.01
CA ASP A 214 -22.64 7.53 -16.23
C ASP A 214 -24.01 8.27 -16.36
N GLU A 215 -24.72 8.50 -15.27
CA GLU A 215 -26.00 9.19 -15.24
C GLU A 215 -25.77 10.72 -15.14
N ARG A 216 -26.48 11.50 -15.96
CA ARG A 216 -26.38 12.96 -15.97
C ARG A 216 -26.81 13.62 -14.64
N ASN A 217 -27.67 12.96 -13.86
CA ASN A 217 -28.15 13.40 -12.55
C ASN A 217 -28.27 12.19 -11.63
N PRO A 218 -27.16 11.65 -11.14
CA PRO A 218 -27.21 10.51 -10.24
C PRO A 218 -27.87 10.89 -8.91
N LYS A 219 -28.69 9.98 -8.41
CA LYS A 219 -29.30 10.11 -7.09
C LYS A 219 -28.54 9.28 -6.09
N TRP A 220 -28.51 9.73 -4.85
CA TRP A 220 -27.99 8.91 -3.76
C TRP A 220 -28.69 7.55 -3.69
N SER A 221 -27.89 6.50 -3.55
CA SER A 221 -28.36 5.13 -3.27
C SER A 221 -27.47 4.49 -2.22
N GLU A 222 -28.00 3.54 -1.47
CA GLU A 222 -27.26 2.83 -0.42
C GLU A 222 -26.07 2.00 -0.97
N ASP A 223 -26.01 1.73 -2.28
CA ASP A 223 -24.92 0.98 -2.94
C ASP A 223 -23.65 1.81 -3.15
N ILE A 224 -23.76 3.14 -3.15
CA ILE A 224 -22.65 4.05 -3.49
C ILE A 224 -21.49 3.88 -2.51
N PHE A 225 -21.79 3.81 -1.23
CA PHE A 225 -20.76 3.73 -0.21
C PHE A 225 -20.06 2.35 -0.16
N PRO A 226 -20.78 1.21 -0.20
CA PRO A 226 -20.17 -0.11 -0.39
C PRO A 226 -19.26 -0.20 -1.63
N TYR A 227 -19.70 0.37 -2.76
CA TYR A 227 -18.89 0.43 -3.97
C TYR A 227 -17.60 1.23 -3.77
N TYR A 228 -17.68 2.39 -3.13
CA TYR A 228 -16.52 3.19 -2.77
C TYR A 228 -15.55 2.41 -1.87
N LEU A 229 -16.03 1.72 -0.83
CA LEU A 229 -15.19 0.91 0.06
C LEU A 229 -14.54 -0.26 -0.67
N GLN A 230 -15.25 -0.91 -1.60
CA GLN A 230 -14.69 -1.98 -2.43
C GLN A 230 -13.57 -1.45 -3.32
N LYS A 231 -13.78 -0.34 -4.02
CA LYS A 231 -12.74 0.34 -4.81
C LYS A 231 -11.53 0.69 -3.94
N THR A 232 -11.74 1.26 -2.77
CA THR A 232 -10.69 1.65 -1.82
C THR A 232 -9.91 0.44 -1.33
N TYR A 233 -10.61 -0.68 -1.05
CA TYR A 233 -9.95 -1.94 -0.73
C TYR A 233 -9.05 -2.40 -1.89
N LEU A 234 -9.55 -2.45 -3.11
CA LEU A 234 -8.80 -2.93 -4.26
C LEU A 234 -7.56 -2.07 -4.55
N LYS A 235 -7.69 -0.75 -4.57
CA LYS A 235 -6.59 0.18 -4.89
C LYS A 235 -5.56 0.34 -3.77
N THR A 236 -5.99 0.37 -2.52
CA THR A 236 -5.12 0.75 -1.40
C THR A 236 -4.91 -0.36 -0.40
N ALA A 237 -5.99 -0.95 0.13
CA ALA A 237 -5.90 -1.87 1.25
C ALA A 237 -5.46 -3.29 0.84
N SER A 238 -5.70 -3.72 -0.41
CA SER A 238 -5.41 -5.09 -0.85
C SER A 238 -3.92 -5.42 -0.80
N LEU A 239 -3.06 -4.52 -1.22
CA LEU A 239 -1.60 -4.72 -1.16
C LEU A 239 -1.13 -4.83 0.29
N ILE A 240 -1.63 -3.99 1.19
CA ILE A 240 -1.23 -4.01 2.62
C ILE A 240 -1.74 -5.29 3.29
N SER A 241 -3.01 -5.63 3.12
CA SER A 241 -3.63 -6.80 3.76
C SER A 241 -3.01 -8.11 3.31
N LYS A 242 -2.83 -8.28 1.99
CA LYS A 242 -2.25 -9.50 1.43
C LYS A 242 -0.76 -9.61 1.72
N SER A 243 -0.02 -8.49 1.82
CA SER A 243 1.38 -8.51 2.25
C SER A 243 1.54 -8.87 3.73
N CYS A 244 0.65 -8.40 4.62
CA CYS A 244 0.63 -8.83 6.02
C CYS A 244 0.33 -10.32 6.15
N ARG A 245 -0.68 -10.84 5.41
CA ARG A 245 -0.98 -12.27 5.34
C ARG A 245 0.22 -13.07 4.85
N ALA A 246 0.86 -12.64 3.77
CA ALA A 246 2.04 -13.29 3.20
C ALA A 246 3.22 -13.30 4.18
N ALA A 247 3.42 -12.24 4.95
CA ALA A 247 4.46 -12.19 5.99
C ALA A 247 4.23 -13.25 7.07
N ALA A 248 2.98 -13.42 7.52
CA ALA A 248 2.62 -14.45 8.50
C ALA A 248 2.76 -15.87 7.92
N LEU A 249 2.35 -16.11 6.66
CA LEU A 249 2.52 -17.40 5.97
C LEU A 249 3.98 -17.77 5.81
N LEU A 250 4.84 -16.87 5.37
CA LEU A 250 6.28 -17.10 5.25
C LEU A 250 6.93 -17.35 6.61
N GLY A 251 6.43 -16.72 7.67
CA GLY A 251 6.81 -16.98 9.06
C GLY A 251 6.20 -18.24 9.64
N ARG A 252 5.44 -19.02 8.86
CA ARG A 252 4.77 -20.27 9.27
C ARG A 252 3.86 -20.10 10.50
N ALA A 253 3.22 -18.93 10.64
CA ALA A 253 2.25 -18.71 11.69
C ALA A 253 1.01 -19.61 11.52
N ASP A 254 0.27 -19.85 12.60
CA ASP A 254 -0.97 -20.59 12.55
C ASP A 254 -2.07 -19.85 11.76
N ALA A 255 -3.14 -20.54 11.38
CA ALA A 255 -4.21 -19.99 10.57
C ALA A 255 -4.87 -18.75 11.20
N THR A 256 -5.06 -18.75 12.53
CA THR A 256 -5.65 -17.61 13.24
C THR A 256 -4.77 -16.36 13.15
N THR A 257 -3.45 -16.53 13.35
CA THR A 257 -2.47 -15.45 13.22
C THR A 257 -2.43 -14.93 11.78
N VAL A 258 -2.48 -15.82 10.78
CA VAL A 258 -2.51 -15.45 9.35
C VAL A 258 -3.74 -14.63 9.01
N ASP A 259 -4.92 -15.03 9.49
CA ASP A 259 -6.17 -14.30 9.25
C ASP A 259 -6.20 -12.94 9.97
N ASN A 260 -5.67 -12.88 11.19
CA ASN A 260 -5.56 -11.64 11.95
C ASN A 260 -4.54 -10.67 11.31
N ALA A 261 -3.44 -11.17 10.76
CA ALA A 261 -2.49 -10.34 10.00
C ALA A 261 -3.15 -9.72 8.76
N TYR A 262 -3.97 -10.50 8.04
CA TYR A 262 -4.76 -9.99 6.93
C TYR A 262 -5.77 -8.92 7.38
N ALA A 263 -6.51 -9.18 8.46
CA ALA A 263 -7.51 -8.26 9.00
C ALA A 263 -6.87 -6.92 9.44
N TYR A 264 -5.72 -6.99 10.11
CA TYR A 264 -4.93 -5.80 10.45
C TYR A 264 -4.62 -4.96 9.21
N GLY A 265 -4.01 -5.57 8.20
CA GLY A 265 -3.60 -4.86 7.00
C GLY A 265 -4.76 -4.28 6.19
N LYS A 266 -5.90 -5.00 6.13
CA LYS A 266 -7.13 -4.52 5.48
C LYS A 266 -7.67 -3.26 6.16
N ASN A 267 -7.84 -3.33 7.47
CA ASN A 267 -8.43 -2.24 8.23
C ASN A 267 -7.49 -1.03 8.28
N LEU A 268 -6.18 -1.23 8.43
CA LEU A 268 -5.20 -0.15 8.36
C LEU A 268 -5.21 0.54 6.98
N GLY A 269 -5.30 -0.23 5.90
CA GLY A 269 -5.33 0.31 4.54
C GLY A 269 -6.58 1.13 4.25
N LEU A 270 -7.74 0.71 4.75
CA LEU A 270 -9.00 1.46 4.64
C LEU A 270 -8.94 2.74 5.49
N ALA A 271 -8.49 2.67 6.74
CA ALA A 271 -8.29 3.85 7.59
C ALA A 271 -7.34 4.87 6.93
N PHE A 272 -6.24 4.37 6.35
CA PHE A 272 -5.25 5.20 5.66
C PHE A 272 -5.85 5.99 4.51
N GLN A 273 -6.66 5.37 3.64
CA GLN A 273 -7.29 6.05 2.52
C GLN A 273 -8.36 7.04 2.96
N LEU A 274 -9.19 6.69 3.96
CA LEU A 274 -10.20 7.60 4.50
C LEU A 274 -9.56 8.88 5.06
N VAL A 275 -8.40 8.75 5.72
CA VAL A 275 -7.65 9.92 6.20
C VAL A 275 -7.08 10.73 5.03
N ASP A 276 -6.55 10.08 3.98
CA ASP A 276 -6.08 10.76 2.76
C ASP A 276 -7.22 11.57 2.11
N ASP A 277 -8.40 10.97 1.98
CA ASP A 277 -9.59 11.63 1.43
C ASP A 277 -9.99 12.86 2.26
N MET A 278 -9.93 12.79 3.60
CA MET A 278 -10.18 13.96 4.46
C MET A 278 -9.13 15.06 4.28
N LEU A 279 -7.85 14.66 4.14
CA LEU A 279 -6.76 15.63 4.01
C LEU A 279 -6.89 16.45 2.73
N ASP A 280 -7.40 15.87 1.64
CA ASP A 280 -7.66 16.59 0.38
C ASP A 280 -8.66 17.75 0.54
N TYR A 281 -9.60 17.64 1.50
CA TYR A 281 -10.50 18.74 1.86
C TYR A 281 -9.88 19.71 2.87
N THR A 282 -9.24 19.20 3.91
CA THR A 282 -8.92 19.99 5.12
C THR A 282 -7.59 20.74 5.06
N LYS A 283 -6.71 20.40 4.12
CA LYS A 283 -5.37 20.99 4.00
C LYS A 283 -5.28 21.96 2.83
N SER A 284 -4.40 22.97 2.98
CA SER A 284 -4.06 23.86 1.87
C SER A 284 -3.14 23.16 0.87
N GLY A 285 -3.18 23.56 -0.40
CA GLY A 285 -2.32 22.98 -1.44
C GLY A 285 -0.82 23.09 -1.13
N LYS A 286 -0.40 24.10 -0.35
CA LYS A 286 0.99 24.25 0.10
C LYS A 286 1.41 23.15 1.08
N ASP A 287 0.50 22.69 1.94
CA ASP A 287 0.78 21.66 2.94
C ASP A 287 0.80 20.25 2.35
N LEU A 288 -0.03 20.00 1.32
CA LEU A 288 -0.18 18.70 0.66
C LEU A 288 0.85 18.44 -0.45
N GLY A 289 1.49 19.50 -0.97
CA GLY A 289 2.31 19.41 -2.19
C GLY A 289 1.50 19.10 -3.45
N LYS A 290 0.15 19.22 -3.37
CA LYS A 290 -0.84 19.10 -4.45
C LYS A 290 -1.85 20.23 -4.31
N PRO A 291 -2.56 20.66 -5.37
CA PRO A 291 -3.70 21.57 -5.25
C PRO A 291 -4.74 20.99 -4.27
N ALA A 292 -5.32 21.82 -3.43
CA ALA A 292 -6.41 21.38 -2.55
C ALA A 292 -7.64 21.01 -3.40
N GLY A 293 -8.29 19.86 -3.10
CA GLY A 293 -9.39 19.33 -3.91
C GLY A 293 -8.90 18.63 -5.18
N ALA A 294 -7.71 18.04 -5.16
CA ALA A 294 -7.14 17.30 -6.29
C ALA A 294 -8.06 16.16 -6.75
N ASP A 295 -8.70 15.45 -5.81
CA ASP A 295 -9.64 14.38 -6.14
C ASP A 295 -10.84 14.90 -6.93
N LEU A 296 -11.41 16.04 -6.54
CA LEU A 296 -12.51 16.67 -7.26
C LEU A 296 -12.09 17.14 -8.65
N GLN A 297 -10.86 17.68 -8.80
CA GLN A 297 -10.31 18.06 -10.10
C GLN A 297 -10.16 16.88 -11.05
N LEU A 298 -9.94 15.67 -10.51
CA LEU A 298 -9.92 14.40 -11.25
C LEU A 298 -11.32 13.81 -11.46
N GLY A 299 -12.37 14.49 -11.05
CA GLY A 299 -13.75 14.01 -11.18
C GLY A 299 -14.13 12.93 -10.15
N LEU A 300 -13.37 12.81 -9.05
CA LEU A 300 -13.54 11.74 -8.07
C LEU A 300 -14.39 12.19 -6.88
N ALA A 301 -15.43 11.42 -6.57
CA ALA A 301 -16.20 11.54 -5.34
C ALA A 301 -15.61 10.62 -4.28
N THR A 302 -15.07 11.19 -3.20
CA THR A 302 -14.45 10.47 -2.09
C THR A 302 -15.31 10.51 -0.82
N ALA A 303 -14.92 9.81 0.23
CA ALA A 303 -15.75 9.58 1.41
C ALA A 303 -16.43 10.82 1.99
N PRO A 304 -15.75 11.99 2.20
CA PRO A 304 -16.41 13.17 2.76
C PRO A 304 -17.58 13.66 1.90
N LEU A 305 -17.40 13.65 0.58
CA LEU A 305 -18.46 14.04 -0.35
C LEU A 305 -19.60 13.03 -0.37
N LEU A 306 -19.29 11.74 -0.35
CA LEU A 306 -20.31 10.68 -0.38
C LEU A 306 -21.21 10.75 0.86
N PHE A 307 -20.67 11.03 2.05
CA PHE A 307 -21.48 11.25 3.24
C PHE A 307 -22.32 12.51 3.13
N ALA A 308 -21.73 13.62 2.67
CA ALA A 308 -22.45 14.87 2.45
C ALA A 308 -23.59 14.73 1.43
N TRP A 309 -23.38 13.94 0.37
CA TRP A 309 -24.37 13.74 -0.69
C TRP A 309 -25.65 13.08 -0.20
N LYS A 310 -25.59 12.24 0.82
CA LYS A 310 -26.77 11.60 1.43
C LYS A 310 -27.82 12.63 1.87
N THR A 311 -27.39 13.79 2.35
CA THR A 311 -28.25 14.88 2.85
C THR A 311 -28.33 16.08 1.90
N THR A 312 -27.45 16.18 0.93
CA THR A 312 -27.31 17.33 0.02
C THR A 312 -27.45 16.90 -1.45
N PRO A 313 -28.69 16.84 -2.00
CA PRO A 313 -28.95 16.36 -3.36
C PRO A 313 -28.22 17.15 -4.46
N GLU A 314 -27.86 18.42 -4.22
CA GLU A 314 -27.11 19.27 -5.15
C GLU A 314 -25.77 18.62 -5.55
N LEU A 315 -25.12 17.89 -4.63
CA LEU A 315 -23.87 17.18 -4.91
C LEU A 315 -24.03 16.14 -6.02
N GLY A 316 -25.20 15.51 -6.17
CA GLY A 316 -25.46 14.58 -7.25
C GLY A 316 -25.30 15.21 -8.65
N ILE A 317 -25.70 16.47 -8.82
CA ILE A 317 -25.54 17.19 -10.07
C ILE A 317 -24.07 17.43 -10.39
N LEU A 318 -23.28 17.81 -9.35
CA LEU A 318 -21.85 18.07 -9.49
C LEU A 318 -21.08 16.78 -9.80
N VAL A 319 -21.43 15.67 -9.14
CA VAL A 319 -20.85 14.33 -9.39
C VAL A 319 -21.18 13.85 -10.80
N GLY A 320 -22.45 14.01 -11.26
CA GLY A 320 -22.90 13.57 -12.58
C GLY A 320 -22.17 14.26 -13.73
N ARG A 321 -21.72 15.50 -13.53
CA ARG A 321 -20.90 16.23 -14.51
C ARG A 321 -19.40 16.25 -14.19
N LYS A 322 -18.94 15.39 -13.26
CA LYS A 322 -17.53 15.18 -12.91
C LYS A 322 -16.78 16.46 -12.51
N PHE A 323 -17.50 17.43 -11.97
CA PHE A 323 -16.95 18.74 -11.55
C PHE A 323 -16.26 19.53 -12.69
N GLU A 324 -16.67 19.33 -13.96
CA GLU A 324 -16.00 19.91 -15.13
C GLU A 324 -16.33 21.38 -15.38
N GLN A 325 -17.41 21.91 -14.78
CA GLN A 325 -17.78 23.31 -14.99
C GLN A 325 -17.00 24.21 -14.02
N GLU A 326 -16.75 25.44 -14.48
CA GLU A 326 -16.11 26.46 -13.66
C GLU A 326 -16.90 26.70 -12.35
N GLY A 327 -16.21 26.60 -11.21
CA GLY A 327 -16.81 26.76 -9.89
C GLY A 327 -17.33 25.48 -9.24
N ASP A 328 -17.44 24.34 -9.97
CA ASP A 328 -17.97 23.09 -9.44
C ASP A 328 -17.15 22.54 -8.27
N VAL A 329 -15.84 22.53 -8.42
CA VAL A 329 -14.91 22.05 -7.38
C VAL A 329 -15.08 22.90 -6.11
N GLN A 330 -15.13 24.22 -6.27
CA GLN A 330 -15.31 25.14 -5.14
C GLN A 330 -16.67 24.90 -4.46
N ARG A 331 -17.75 24.80 -5.28
CA ARG A 331 -19.10 24.56 -4.77
C ARG A 331 -19.22 23.23 -4.04
N ALA A 332 -18.65 22.15 -4.59
CA ALA A 332 -18.63 20.84 -3.93
C ALA A 332 -17.92 20.90 -2.57
N ARG A 333 -16.77 21.58 -2.51
CA ARG A 333 -16.04 21.77 -1.24
C ARG A 333 -16.86 22.52 -0.21
N GLU A 334 -17.52 23.62 -0.60
CA GLU A 334 -18.38 24.41 0.30
C GLU A 334 -19.51 23.55 0.89
N LEU A 335 -20.18 22.76 0.05
CA LEU A 335 -21.25 21.88 0.48
C LEU A 335 -20.76 20.79 1.43
N VAL A 336 -19.59 20.21 1.18
CA VAL A 336 -18.97 19.25 2.09
C VAL A 336 -18.59 19.89 3.42
N TYR A 337 -18.04 21.10 3.43
CA TYR A 337 -17.72 21.84 4.67
C TYR A 337 -18.96 22.22 5.49
N GLN A 338 -20.10 22.46 4.84
CA GLN A 338 -21.37 22.77 5.51
C GLN A 338 -22.08 21.54 6.06
N SER A 339 -21.62 20.35 5.70
CA SER A 339 -22.16 19.05 6.14
C SER A 339 -21.31 18.44 7.25
N ASP A 340 -21.73 17.30 7.76
CA ASP A 340 -20.98 16.44 8.68
C ASP A 340 -20.12 15.37 7.96
N GLY A 341 -19.94 15.48 6.63
CA GLY A 341 -19.27 14.47 5.82
C GLY A 341 -17.82 14.21 6.23
N ILE A 342 -17.08 15.25 6.66
CA ILE A 342 -15.70 15.12 7.15
C ILE A 342 -15.68 14.40 8.50
N GLU A 343 -16.58 14.73 9.42
CA GLU A 343 -16.71 14.10 10.74
C GLU A 343 -17.10 12.64 10.63
N GLN A 344 -18.06 12.31 9.75
CA GLN A 344 -18.46 10.91 9.49
C GLN A 344 -17.30 10.11 8.90
N THR A 345 -16.53 10.69 7.98
CA THR A 345 -15.32 10.06 7.41
C THR A 345 -14.28 9.81 8.50
N ARG A 346 -14.07 10.76 9.41
CA ARG A 346 -13.16 10.63 10.55
C ARG A 346 -13.59 9.49 11.46
N ALA A 347 -14.86 9.45 11.85
CA ALA A 347 -15.40 8.41 12.72
C ALA A 347 -15.23 7.01 12.10
N LEU A 348 -15.43 6.89 10.78
CA LEU A 348 -15.23 5.63 10.07
C LEU A 348 -13.73 5.24 10.02
N ALA A 349 -12.82 6.20 9.79
CA ALA A 349 -11.39 5.95 9.83
C ALA A 349 -10.91 5.50 11.22
N GLU A 350 -11.45 6.10 12.28
CA GLU A 350 -11.21 5.68 13.68
C GLU A 350 -11.71 4.27 13.94
N ASP A 351 -12.90 3.91 13.46
CA ASP A 351 -13.45 2.55 13.59
C ASP A 351 -12.54 1.51 12.92
N TYR A 352 -12.11 1.75 11.68
CA TYR A 352 -11.16 0.86 11.00
C TYR A 352 -9.80 0.79 11.71
N SER A 353 -9.29 1.89 12.25
CA SER A 353 -8.05 1.88 13.05
C SER A 353 -8.22 1.02 14.31
N HIS A 354 -9.34 1.13 15.02
CA HIS A 354 -9.65 0.30 16.18
C HIS A 354 -9.79 -1.19 15.80
N GLN A 355 -10.40 -1.50 14.66
CA GLN A 355 -10.50 -2.87 14.16
C GLN A 355 -9.12 -3.44 13.80
N ALA A 356 -8.21 -2.62 13.24
CA ALA A 356 -6.82 -3.02 12.99
C ALA A 356 -6.12 -3.37 14.31
N ILE A 357 -6.23 -2.52 15.34
CA ILE A 357 -5.64 -2.79 16.67
C ILE A 357 -6.26 -4.04 17.30
N ALA A 358 -7.57 -4.23 17.16
CA ALA A 358 -8.27 -5.41 17.69
C ALA A 358 -7.76 -6.72 17.06
N ALA A 359 -7.41 -6.72 15.79
CA ALA A 359 -6.82 -7.89 15.11
C ALA A 359 -5.47 -8.34 15.71
N LEU A 360 -4.75 -7.46 16.41
CA LEU A 360 -3.49 -7.79 17.07
C LEU A 360 -3.64 -8.32 18.49
N GLN A 361 -4.86 -8.44 19.03
CA GLN A 361 -5.06 -8.81 20.45
C GLN A 361 -4.50 -10.20 20.80
N THR A 362 -4.52 -11.14 19.84
CA THR A 362 -4.03 -12.50 20.05
C THR A 362 -2.50 -12.61 19.89
N PHE A 363 -1.84 -11.57 19.39
CA PHE A 363 -0.39 -11.57 19.22
C PHE A 363 0.30 -11.38 20.57
N PRO A 364 1.41 -12.10 20.84
CA PRO A 364 2.21 -11.87 22.03
C PRO A 364 2.68 -10.41 22.14
N ASP A 365 2.82 -9.92 23.36
CA ASP A 365 3.31 -8.59 23.62
C ASP A 365 4.77 -8.47 23.15
N SER A 366 5.05 -7.46 22.34
CA SER A 366 6.38 -7.21 21.76
C SER A 366 6.48 -5.78 21.24
N GLU A 367 7.70 -5.27 21.09
CA GLU A 367 7.95 -3.96 20.46
C GLU A 367 7.35 -3.91 19.04
N ALA A 368 7.39 -5.01 18.29
CA ALA A 368 6.83 -5.07 16.95
C ALA A 368 5.29 -4.95 16.95
N LYS A 369 4.61 -5.59 17.91
CA LYS A 369 3.16 -5.41 18.11
C LYS A 369 2.84 -3.96 18.49
N ASP A 370 3.58 -3.39 19.42
CA ASP A 370 3.41 -1.99 19.82
C ASP A 370 3.68 -1.04 18.65
N GLY A 371 4.69 -1.33 17.81
CA GLY A 371 4.95 -0.59 16.57
C GLY A 371 3.79 -0.65 15.57
N LEU A 372 3.15 -1.81 15.41
CA LEU A 372 1.96 -1.95 14.56
C LEU A 372 0.75 -1.17 15.13
N ILE A 373 0.56 -1.18 16.45
CA ILE A 373 -0.48 -0.38 17.12
C ILE A 373 -0.21 1.12 16.88
N GLU A 374 1.03 1.56 17.05
CA GLU A 374 1.41 2.97 16.83
C GLU A 374 1.22 3.38 15.35
N MET A 375 1.48 2.47 14.39
CA MET A 375 1.17 2.71 12.97
C MET A 375 -0.33 2.99 12.74
N ALA A 376 -1.21 2.24 13.39
CA ALA A 376 -2.65 2.45 13.29
C ALA A 376 -3.08 3.79 13.92
N ILE A 377 -2.55 4.12 15.09
CA ILE A 377 -2.81 5.39 15.79
C ILE A 377 -2.28 6.58 14.96
N ASN A 378 -1.06 6.48 14.44
CA ASN A 378 -0.42 7.53 13.67
C ASN A 378 -1.09 7.77 12.32
N THR A 379 -1.79 6.77 11.77
CA THR A 379 -2.60 6.94 10.56
C THR A 379 -3.67 8.01 10.78
N LEU A 380 -4.33 8.03 11.94
CA LEU A 380 -5.34 9.03 12.28
C LEU A 380 -4.77 10.43 12.56
N LYS A 381 -3.51 10.51 13.02
CA LYS A 381 -2.82 11.77 13.35
C LYS A 381 -2.10 12.39 12.16
N ARG A 382 -2.16 11.77 10.98
CA ARG A 382 -1.46 12.26 9.78
C ARG A 382 -1.87 13.69 9.43
N GLN A 383 -0.85 14.45 9.03
CA GLN A 383 -0.99 15.81 8.52
C GLN A 383 -0.52 15.94 7.06
N LYS A 384 0.14 14.91 6.56
CA LYS A 384 0.67 14.77 5.20
C LYS A 384 0.58 13.31 4.76
#